data_91756ba9167a72137d691c4c977bf231
#
_entry.id   91756ba9167a72137d691c4c977bf231
#
_cell.length_a   1.000
_cell.length_b   1.000
_cell.length_c   1.000
_cell.angle_alpha   90.00
_cell.angle_beta   90.00
_cell.angle_gamma   90.00
#
_symmetry.space_group_name_H-M   'P 1'
#
loop_
_entity.id
_entity.type
_entity.pdbx_description
1 polymer ?
#
loop_
_entity_poly.entity_id
_entity_poly.type
_entity_poly.pdbx_seq_one_letter_code
_entity_poly.pdbx_strand_id
1 'polypeptide(L)'
;MACHSAKQLLFTILGLSLVIMVLCMIFNGNLLNLIFGHIESDVMAYARTYFFFSALSYPFIGLFNGGAALFRSMGNSKVAMTNSFYMNIGNIVLNYFFIFILNMSVKGAAIATLLSRMFCSFIILYMLLNKEHIVHIDTYLKYKFDFSTVKRILKIGIPNGLENGMFQMGKILVQRLVSTFGTAAIAAHAVAFSLTSIAVVPGMALGLAILTVVGQCIGANDYQQAKYYTKKLMIIAYISTIISAGILLVGVRYILRFYALPQDTANLAVSMVSLHCIFDFFVWPMAFSFPNALRAANDATFTMIVSTFSMWTFRFALSYVFALYLHMGVIGVWWAMIVDWIFRSICFMIRYRSNKWMNRTLV
;
A
#
# COMPACT_ATOMS: atom_id res chain seq x y z
N MET A 1 -24.06 16.42 -6.62
CA MET A 1 -23.40 15.94 -5.39
C MET A 1 -22.04 15.26 -5.67
N ALA A 2 -21.94 14.25 -6.52
CA ALA A 2 -20.68 13.53 -6.78
C ALA A 2 -19.51 14.42 -7.22
N CYS A 3 -19.72 15.32 -8.20
CA CYS A 3 -18.68 16.25 -8.67
C CYS A 3 -18.21 17.22 -7.57
N HIS A 4 -19.15 17.68 -6.71
CA HIS A 4 -18.81 18.50 -5.54
C HIS A 4 -17.93 17.73 -4.55
N SER A 5 -18.31 16.49 -4.20
CA SER A 5 -17.52 15.64 -3.30
C SER A 5 -16.15 15.30 -3.88
N ALA A 6 -16.06 15.05 -5.20
CA ALA A 6 -14.79 14.80 -5.87
C ALA A 6 -13.85 16.02 -5.78
N LYS A 7 -14.39 17.21 -5.96
CA LYS A 7 -13.64 18.46 -5.82
C LYS A 7 -13.15 18.65 -4.37
N GLN A 8 -14.03 18.46 -3.37
CA GLN A 8 -13.66 18.53 -1.96
C GLN A 8 -12.57 17.49 -1.60
N LEU A 9 -12.65 16.28 -2.15
CA LEU A 9 -11.65 15.23 -1.96
C LEU A 9 -10.27 15.67 -2.46
N LEU A 10 -10.16 16.18 -3.69
CA LEU A 10 -8.87 16.60 -4.26
C LEU A 10 -8.25 17.78 -3.47
N PHE A 11 -9.05 18.77 -3.08
CA PHE A 11 -8.54 19.86 -2.26
C PHE A 11 -8.15 19.43 -0.84
N THR A 12 -8.89 18.48 -0.25
CA THR A 12 -8.53 17.91 1.06
C THR A 12 -7.20 17.14 0.96
N ILE A 13 -7.01 16.34 -0.09
CA ILE A 13 -5.76 15.60 -0.33
C ILE A 13 -4.61 16.60 -0.55
N LEU A 14 -4.82 17.63 -1.35
CA LEU A 14 -3.81 18.65 -1.58
C LEU A 14 -3.41 19.35 -0.28
N GLY A 15 -4.37 19.81 0.51
CA GLY A 15 -4.12 20.45 1.80
C GLY A 15 -3.33 19.56 2.77
N LEU A 16 -3.78 18.32 2.95
CA LEU A 16 -3.09 17.36 3.83
C LEU A 16 -1.68 17.03 3.33
N SER A 17 -1.51 16.81 2.03
CA SER A 17 -0.20 16.47 1.46
C SER A 17 0.77 17.66 1.51
N LEU A 18 0.28 18.90 1.39
CA LEU A 18 1.09 20.11 1.60
C LEU A 18 1.54 20.22 3.06
N VAL A 19 0.65 19.99 4.02
CA VAL A 19 1.02 19.98 5.46
C VAL A 19 2.08 18.93 5.73
N ILE A 20 1.90 17.70 5.24
CA ILE A 20 2.87 16.63 5.42
C ILE A 20 4.19 16.97 4.73
N MET A 21 4.16 17.52 3.52
CA MET A 21 5.35 17.98 2.80
C MET A 21 6.15 18.98 3.64
N VAL A 22 5.49 20.02 4.14
CA VAL A 22 6.14 21.07 4.96
C VAL A 22 6.74 20.48 6.24
N LEU A 23 5.98 19.63 6.96
CA LEU A 23 6.49 18.95 8.15
C LEU A 23 7.71 18.07 7.84
N CYS A 24 7.66 17.29 6.77
CA CYS A 24 8.80 16.46 6.35
C CYS A 24 10.02 17.29 5.94
N MET A 25 9.83 18.47 5.34
CA MET A 25 10.92 19.37 5.00
C MET A 25 11.55 20.01 6.24
N ILE A 26 10.73 20.49 7.17
CA ILE A 26 11.22 21.12 8.42
C ILE A 26 11.97 20.11 9.27
N PHE A 27 11.41 18.90 9.45
CA PHE A 27 11.98 17.84 10.31
C PHE A 27 12.85 16.83 9.56
N ASN A 28 13.29 17.13 8.32
CA ASN A 28 14.05 16.22 7.47
C ASN A 28 15.21 15.54 8.22
N GLY A 29 16.10 16.33 8.83
CA GLY A 29 17.26 15.80 9.55
C GLY A 29 16.86 14.96 10.79
N ASN A 30 15.89 15.43 11.56
CA ASN A 30 15.44 14.75 12.78
C ASN A 30 14.76 13.42 12.46
N LEU A 31 13.92 13.37 11.42
CA LEU A 31 13.24 12.15 10.98
C LEU A 31 14.23 11.09 10.49
N LEU A 32 15.23 11.51 9.70
CA LEU A 32 16.25 10.58 9.20
C LEU A 32 17.16 10.08 10.32
N ASN A 33 17.56 10.94 11.26
CA ASN A 33 18.32 10.53 12.43
C ASN A 33 17.52 9.55 13.33
N LEU A 34 16.22 9.75 13.46
CA LEU A 34 15.34 8.86 14.24
C LEU A 34 15.24 7.46 13.60
N ILE A 35 15.17 7.40 12.24
CA ILE A 35 14.98 6.15 11.50
C ILE A 35 16.30 5.39 11.36
N PHE A 36 17.36 6.07 10.95
CA PHE A 36 18.64 5.45 10.60
C PHE A 36 19.70 5.51 11.70
N GLY A 37 19.52 6.37 12.70
CA GLY A 37 20.51 6.59 13.76
C GLY A 37 21.80 7.22 13.23
N HIS A 38 22.93 6.77 13.75
CA HIS A 38 24.25 7.21 13.30
C HIS A 38 24.72 6.38 12.09
N ILE A 39 24.70 6.98 10.91
CA ILE A 39 25.27 6.43 9.66
C ILE A 39 26.34 7.38 9.15
N GLU A 40 27.13 6.93 8.17
CA GLU A 40 28.17 7.73 7.53
C GLU A 40 27.62 9.08 7.03
N SER A 41 28.40 10.14 7.19
CA SER A 41 28.00 11.52 6.87
C SER A 41 27.52 11.69 5.42
N ASP A 42 28.22 11.03 4.48
CA ASP A 42 27.95 11.12 3.06
C ASP A 42 26.61 10.41 2.71
N VAL A 43 26.38 9.24 3.33
CA VAL A 43 25.11 8.51 3.17
C VAL A 43 23.95 9.32 3.73
N MET A 44 24.14 9.98 4.88
CA MET A 44 23.14 10.86 5.47
C MET A 44 22.87 12.08 4.57
N ALA A 45 23.86 12.67 3.95
CA ALA A 45 23.69 13.80 3.02
C ALA A 45 22.88 13.38 1.78
N TYR A 46 23.17 12.22 1.21
CA TYR A 46 22.38 11.67 0.11
C TYR A 46 20.94 11.35 0.54
N ALA A 47 20.75 10.77 1.71
CA ALA A 47 19.42 10.48 2.26
C ALA A 47 18.59 11.76 2.46
N ARG A 48 19.18 12.83 3.01
CA ARG A 48 18.52 14.14 3.17
C ARG A 48 18.11 14.74 1.83
N THR A 49 18.98 14.68 0.84
CA THR A 49 18.70 15.17 -0.50
C THR A 49 17.55 14.39 -1.16
N TYR A 50 17.60 13.06 -1.10
CA TYR A 50 16.55 12.21 -1.65
C TYR A 50 15.21 12.43 -0.95
N PHE A 51 15.22 12.51 0.38
CA PHE A 51 14.02 12.73 1.17
C PHE A 51 13.39 14.10 0.91
N PHE A 52 14.20 15.15 0.72
CA PHE A 52 13.72 16.48 0.37
C PHE A 52 12.91 16.48 -0.94
N PHE A 53 13.46 15.96 -2.04
CA PHE A 53 12.75 15.86 -3.31
C PHE A 53 11.56 14.91 -3.25
N SER A 54 11.66 13.82 -2.48
CA SER A 54 10.56 12.90 -2.25
C SER A 54 9.40 13.59 -1.52
N ALA A 55 9.68 14.37 -0.48
CA ALA A 55 8.69 15.17 0.24
C ALA A 55 8.02 16.19 -0.68
N LEU A 56 8.78 16.87 -1.53
CA LEU A 56 8.27 17.82 -2.53
C LEU A 56 7.29 17.14 -3.51
N SER A 57 7.42 15.83 -3.72
CA SER A 57 6.52 15.08 -4.61
C SER A 57 5.20 14.65 -3.95
N TYR A 58 5.01 14.80 -2.62
CA TYR A 58 3.81 14.31 -1.92
C TYR A 58 2.50 14.93 -2.40
N PRO A 59 2.40 16.26 -2.66
CA PRO A 59 1.18 16.82 -3.21
C PRO A 59 0.80 16.20 -4.56
N PHE A 60 1.78 15.98 -5.42
CA PHE A 60 1.55 15.41 -6.76
C PHE A 60 1.12 13.96 -6.70
N ILE A 61 1.80 13.10 -5.92
CA ILE A 61 1.37 11.70 -5.78
C ILE A 61 0.03 11.58 -5.05
N GLY A 62 -0.26 12.48 -4.12
CA GLY A 62 -1.55 12.56 -3.46
C GLY A 62 -2.68 12.86 -4.45
N LEU A 63 -2.53 13.90 -5.27
CA LEU A 63 -3.48 14.29 -6.31
C LEU A 63 -3.64 13.19 -7.37
N PHE A 64 -2.53 12.57 -7.79
CA PHE A 64 -2.56 11.42 -8.70
C PHE A 64 -3.39 10.27 -8.13
N ASN A 65 -3.15 9.86 -6.88
CA ASN A 65 -3.89 8.78 -6.23
C ASN A 65 -5.37 9.11 -6.05
N GLY A 66 -5.69 10.36 -5.69
CA GLY A 66 -7.06 10.86 -5.59
C GLY A 66 -7.78 10.82 -6.94
N GLY A 67 -7.16 11.33 -7.99
CA GLY A 67 -7.69 11.30 -9.35
C GLY A 67 -7.89 9.87 -9.86
N ALA A 68 -6.89 9.00 -9.64
CA ALA A 68 -6.98 7.58 -10.00
C ALA A 68 -8.12 6.85 -9.24
N ALA A 69 -8.35 7.21 -7.98
CA ALA A 69 -9.46 6.66 -7.20
C ALA A 69 -10.82 7.11 -7.77
N LEU A 70 -10.95 8.38 -8.19
CA LEU A 70 -12.16 8.90 -8.85
C LEU A 70 -12.42 8.16 -10.17
N PHE A 71 -11.42 7.96 -11.03
CA PHE A 71 -11.59 7.18 -12.26
C PHE A 71 -11.99 5.73 -11.98
N ARG A 72 -11.38 5.09 -10.98
CA ARG A 72 -11.77 3.73 -10.56
C ARG A 72 -13.22 3.68 -10.06
N SER A 73 -13.65 4.66 -9.27
CA SER A 73 -15.04 4.71 -8.77
C SER A 73 -16.07 4.88 -9.88
N MET A 74 -15.70 5.50 -10.99
CA MET A 74 -16.52 5.59 -12.21
C MET A 74 -16.48 4.28 -13.06
N GLY A 75 -15.74 3.24 -12.63
CA GLY A 75 -15.54 2.02 -13.42
C GLY A 75 -14.45 2.13 -14.48
N ASN A 76 -13.79 3.28 -14.65
CA ASN A 76 -12.75 3.49 -15.66
C ASN A 76 -11.34 3.26 -15.09
N SER A 77 -11.02 2.02 -14.75
CA SER A 77 -9.69 1.64 -14.25
C SER A 77 -8.59 1.79 -15.32
N LYS A 78 -8.95 1.79 -16.62
CA LYS A 78 -8.01 1.91 -17.73
C LYS A 78 -7.22 3.22 -17.67
N VAL A 79 -7.89 4.34 -17.36
CA VAL A 79 -7.23 5.65 -17.23
C VAL A 79 -6.20 5.63 -16.10
N ALA A 80 -6.56 5.12 -14.93
CA ALA A 80 -5.65 5.01 -13.81
C ALA A 80 -4.43 4.11 -14.13
N MET A 81 -4.67 2.98 -14.79
CA MET A 81 -3.62 2.05 -15.21
C MET A 81 -2.67 2.69 -16.24
N THR A 82 -3.21 3.28 -17.31
CA THR A 82 -2.41 3.87 -18.39
C THR A 82 -1.56 5.03 -17.86
N ASN A 83 -2.11 5.87 -16.99
CA ASN A 83 -1.38 6.98 -16.41
C ASN A 83 -0.29 6.48 -15.44
N SER A 84 -0.54 5.43 -14.65
CA SER A 84 0.49 4.75 -13.83
C SER A 84 1.62 4.18 -14.69
N PHE A 85 1.28 3.61 -15.85
CA PHE A 85 2.26 3.07 -16.78
C PHE A 85 3.17 4.17 -17.34
N TYR A 86 2.60 5.29 -17.77
CA TYR A 86 3.39 6.45 -18.22
C TYR A 86 4.25 7.04 -17.10
N MET A 87 3.76 7.05 -15.86
CA MET A 87 4.54 7.48 -14.70
C MET A 87 5.79 6.62 -14.51
N ASN A 88 5.64 5.29 -14.60
CA ASN A 88 6.76 4.37 -14.41
C ASN A 88 7.76 4.44 -15.57
N ILE A 89 7.29 4.46 -16.83
CA ILE A 89 8.18 4.60 -18.00
C ILE A 89 8.90 5.95 -17.94
N GLY A 90 8.18 7.03 -17.71
CA GLY A 90 8.76 8.37 -17.57
C GLY A 90 9.81 8.40 -16.46
N ASN A 91 9.55 7.74 -15.34
CA ASN A 91 10.52 7.63 -14.25
C ASN A 91 11.78 6.87 -14.67
N ILE A 92 11.65 5.75 -15.39
CA ILE A 92 12.79 4.98 -15.90
C ILE A 92 13.65 5.82 -16.87
N VAL A 93 12.99 6.48 -17.83
CA VAL A 93 13.68 7.33 -18.83
C VAL A 93 14.37 8.52 -18.16
N LEU A 94 13.70 9.20 -17.24
CA LEU A 94 14.27 10.34 -16.52
C LEU A 94 15.42 9.89 -15.58
N ASN A 95 15.30 8.72 -14.93
CA ASN A 95 16.39 8.15 -14.14
C ASN A 95 17.64 7.89 -15.01
N TYR A 96 17.45 7.27 -16.18
CA TYR A 96 18.54 7.06 -17.12
C TYR A 96 19.21 8.39 -17.51
N PHE A 97 18.42 9.40 -17.88
CA PHE A 97 18.91 10.71 -18.28
C PHE A 97 19.68 11.42 -17.14
N PHE A 98 19.07 11.54 -15.95
CA PHE A 98 19.70 12.28 -14.85
C PHE A 98 20.88 11.54 -14.21
N ILE A 99 20.83 10.22 -14.12
CA ILE A 99 21.90 9.44 -13.46
C ILE A 99 23.06 9.22 -14.42
N PHE A 100 22.82 8.77 -15.66
CA PHE A 100 23.89 8.34 -16.57
C PHE A 100 24.37 9.43 -17.51
N ILE A 101 23.48 10.33 -17.98
CA ILE A 101 23.88 11.40 -18.91
C ILE A 101 24.34 12.63 -18.11
N LEU A 102 23.58 13.05 -17.09
CA LEU A 102 23.93 14.23 -16.29
C LEU A 102 24.78 13.91 -15.04
N ASN A 103 25.10 12.65 -14.78
CA ASN A 103 25.92 12.20 -13.64
C ASN A 103 25.44 12.73 -12.27
N MET A 104 24.11 12.89 -12.09
CA MET A 104 23.54 13.50 -10.88
C MET A 104 23.37 12.49 -9.72
N SER A 105 23.75 11.22 -9.89
CA SER A 105 23.68 10.16 -8.85
C SER A 105 22.30 10.14 -8.13
N VAL A 106 22.28 10.09 -6.80
CA VAL A 106 21.06 10.03 -5.96
C VAL A 106 20.12 11.23 -6.17
N LYS A 107 20.69 12.43 -6.38
CA LYS A 107 19.89 13.65 -6.67
C LYS A 107 19.13 13.51 -7.99
N GLY A 108 19.75 12.90 -9.01
CA GLY A 108 19.10 12.63 -10.29
C GLY A 108 17.88 11.69 -10.14
N ALA A 109 18.00 10.61 -9.38
CA ALA A 109 16.91 9.69 -9.10
C ALA A 109 15.73 10.38 -8.36
N ALA A 110 16.05 11.26 -7.42
CA ALA A 110 15.04 11.99 -6.66
C ALA A 110 14.27 13.00 -7.55
N ILE A 111 14.98 13.73 -8.43
CA ILE A 111 14.35 14.66 -9.38
C ILE A 111 13.52 13.90 -10.42
N ALA A 112 14.00 12.78 -10.96
CA ALA A 112 13.25 11.94 -11.89
C ALA A 112 11.91 11.49 -11.29
N THR A 113 11.93 11.08 -10.02
CA THR A 113 10.72 10.68 -9.30
C THR A 113 9.75 11.86 -9.11
N LEU A 114 10.25 13.04 -8.74
CA LEU A 114 9.44 14.24 -8.61
C LEU A 114 8.76 14.62 -9.93
N LEU A 115 9.53 14.71 -11.01
CA LEU A 115 9.03 15.11 -12.33
C LEU A 115 8.00 14.12 -12.87
N SER A 116 8.24 12.81 -12.73
CA SER A 116 7.30 11.78 -13.18
C SER A 116 5.96 11.88 -12.45
N ARG A 117 5.98 12.06 -11.13
CA ARG A 117 4.77 12.23 -10.31
C ARG A 117 4.04 13.52 -10.65
N MET A 118 4.78 14.62 -10.84
CA MET A 118 4.24 15.92 -11.22
C MET A 118 3.52 15.83 -12.57
N PHE A 119 4.18 15.30 -13.59
CA PHE A 119 3.63 15.16 -14.93
C PHE A 119 2.32 14.31 -14.94
N CYS A 120 2.34 13.15 -14.33
CA CYS A 120 1.15 12.29 -14.29
C CYS A 120 0.03 12.83 -13.41
N SER A 121 0.35 13.59 -12.37
CA SER A 121 -0.64 14.33 -11.60
C SER A 121 -1.36 15.36 -12.45
N PHE A 122 -0.64 16.14 -13.25
CA PHE A 122 -1.26 17.10 -14.16
C PHE A 122 -2.12 16.42 -15.23
N ILE A 123 -1.67 15.31 -15.81
CA ILE A 123 -2.46 14.56 -16.79
C ILE A 123 -3.79 14.11 -16.18
N ILE A 124 -3.77 13.47 -15.01
CA ILE A 124 -5.01 12.94 -14.41
C ILE A 124 -5.97 14.05 -14.01
N LEU A 125 -5.45 15.18 -13.52
CA LEU A 125 -6.25 16.36 -13.21
C LEU A 125 -6.84 17.00 -14.47
N TYR A 126 -6.06 17.09 -15.56
CA TYR A 126 -6.55 17.56 -16.85
C TYR A 126 -7.69 16.68 -17.39
N MET A 127 -7.54 15.35 -17.30
CA MET A 127 -8.58 14.41 -17.73
C MET A 127 -9.87 14.57 -16.92
N LEU A 128 -9.80 14.96 -15.64
CA LEU A 128 -10.99 15.22 -14.82
C LEU A 128 -11.76 16.48 -15.20
N LEU A 129 -11.20 17.36 -16.05
CA LEU A 129 -11.93 18.51 -16.59
C LEU A 129 -12.89 18.15 -17.71
N ASN A 130 -12.76 16.96 -18.31
CA ASN A 130 -13.66 16.54 -19.38
C ASN A 130 -15.06 16.26 -18.83
N LYS A 131 -16.04 17.02 -19.31
CA LYS A 131 -17.45 16.96 -18.90
C LYS A 131 -18.18 15.70 -19.35
N GLU A 132 -17.61 14.90 -20.24
CA GLU A 132 -18.19 13.61 -20.65
C GLU A 132 -18.10 12.56 -19.54
N HIS A 133 -17.23 12.75 -18.55
CA HIS A 133 -17.14 11.85 -17.41
C HIS A 133 -18.30 12.08 -16.44
N ILE A 134 -18.83 10.98 -15.86
CA ILE A 134 -19.91 11.00 -14.86
C ILE A 134 -19.52 11.90 -13.67
N VAL A 135 -18.26 11.81 -13.26
CA VAL A 135 -17.66 12.71 -12.25
C VAL A 135 -16.58 13.53 -12.92
N HIS A 136 -16.81 14.82 -13.01
CA HIS A 136 -15.88 15.80 -13.60
C HIS A 136 -15.75 17.02 -12.70
N ILE A 137 -14.78 17.84 -12.99
CA ILE A 137 -14.53 19.10 -12.28
C ILE A 137 -14.62 20.24 -13.29
N ASP A 138 -15.66 21.06 -13.17
CA ASP A 138 -15.87 22.18 -14.10
C ASP A 138 -14.72 23.19 -14.09
N THR A 139 -14.20 23.50 -12.90
CA THR A 139 -13.06 24.40 -12.70
C THR A 139 -12.43 24.19 -11.34
N TYR A 140 -11.11 24.25 -11.27
CA TYR A 140 -10.36 24.20 -10.00
C TYR A 140 -10.34 25.55 -9.28
N LEU A 141 -10.49 26.67 -10.00
CA LEU A 141 -10.34 28.02 -9.44
C LEU A 141 -11.51 28.45 -8.54
N LYS A 142 -12.73 27.98 -8.80
CA LYS A 142 -13.90 28.30 -7.97
C LYS A 142 -14.10 27.25 -6.90
N TYR A 143 -13.37 27.32 -5.79
CA TYR A 143 -13.50 26.41 -4.66
C TYR A 143 -14.32 27.06 -3.55
N LYS A 144 -15.33 26.36 -3.07
CA LYS A 144 -16.05 26.66 -1.84
C LYS A 144 -15.83 25.52 -0.87
N PHE A 145 -15.21 25.81 0.27
CA PHE A 145 -14.95 24.82 1.31
C PHE A 145 -16.28 24.37 1.94
N ASP A 146 -16.50 23.07 1.95
CA ASP A 146 -17.64 22.42 2.60
C ASP A 146 -17.15 21.50 3.73
N PHE A 147 -17.22 22.02 4.96
CA PHE A 147 -16.75 21.31 6.14
C PHE A 147 -17.50 19.98 6.35
N SER A 148 -18.80 19.91 6.01
CA SER A 148 -19.60 18.71 6.15
C SER A 148 -19.07 17.58 5.26
N THR A 149 -18.82 17.88 3.98
CA THR A 149 -18.26 16.91 3.04
C THR A 149 -16.83 16.53 3.40
N VAL A 150 -15.98 17.49 3.79
CA VAL A 150 -14.60 17.22 4.22
C VAL A 150 -14.57 16.34 5.47
N LYS A 151 -15.43 16.61 6.47
CA LYS A 151 -15.55 15.77 7.67
C LYS A 151 -15.90 14.32 7.33
N ARG A 152 -16.80 14.10 6.37
CA ARG A 152 -17.16 12.75 5.87
C ARG A 152 -15.98 12.06 5.20
N ILE A 153 -15.25 12.76 4.34
CA ILE A 153 -14.05 12.24 3.68
C ILE A 153 -12.99 11.84 4.73
N LEU A 154 -12.73 12.70 5.70
CA LEU A 154 -11.74 12.46 6.75
C LEU A 154 -12.15 11.33 7.69
N LYS A 155 -13.43 11.15 7.97
CA LYS A 155 -13.96 10.05 8.80
C LYS A 155 -13.60 8.67 8.24
N ILE A 156 -13.43 8.56 6.92
CA ILE A 156 -12.98 7.33 6.25
C ILE A 156 -11.47 7.36 6.00
N GLY A 157 -10.95 8.51 5.60
CA GLY A 157 -9.55 8.68 5.20
C GLY A 157 -8.58 8.55 6.37
N ILE A 158 -8.90 9.14 7.54
CA ILE A 158 -8.03 9.09 8.71
C ILE A 158 -7.82 7.65 9.21
N PRO A 159 -8.86 6.84 9.44
CA PRO A 159 -8.66 5.44 9.83
C PRO A 159 -7.80 4.65 8.84
N ASN A 160 -8.04 4.78 7.54
CA ASN A 160 -7.23 4.12 6.52
C ASN A 160 -5.78 4.61 6.50
N GLY A 161 -5.57 5.92 6.67
CA GLY A 161 -4.23 6.50 6.75
C GLY A 161 -3.47 6.02 7.99
N LEU A 162 -4.11 6.01 9.15
CA LEU A 162 -3.53 5.49 10.39
C LEU A 162 -3.22 4.00 10.29
N GLU A 163 -4.12 3.18 9.74
CA GLU A 163 -3.88 1.76 9.52
C GLU A 163 -2.62 1.53 8.68
N ASN A 164 -2.50 2.22 7.55
CA ASN A 164 -1.32 2.10 6.68
C ASN A 164 -0.05 2.63 7.37
N GLY A 165 -0.12 3.75 8.07
CA GLY A 165 1.01 4.33 8.80
C GLY A 165 1.52 3.40 9.90
N MET A 166 0.63 2.89 10.74
CA MET A 166 0.96 1.93 11.81
C MET A 166 1.53 0.62 11.24
N PHE A 167 1.00 0.16 10.10
CA PHE A 167 1.52 -1.02 9.43
C PHE A 167 2.94 -0.81 8.90
N GLN A 168 3.25 0.35 8.34
CA GLN A 168 4.61 0.66 7.87
C GLN A 168 5.60 0.83 9.04
N MET A 169 5.18 1.47 10.13
CA MET A 169 5.99 1.55 11.35
C MET A 169 6.32 0.16 11.91
N GLY A 170 5.31 -0.71 11.98
CA GLY A 170 5.51 -2.09 12.43
C GLY A 170 6.50 -2.86 11.55
N LYS A 171 6.45 -2.68 10.22
CA LYS A 171 7.44 -3.28 9.30
C LYS A 171 8.88 -2.81 9.60
N ILE A 172 9.07 -1.51 9.85
CA ILE A 172 10.39 -0.96 10.17
C ILE A 172 10.94 -1.59 11.45
N LEU A 173 10.09 -1.72 12.48
CA LEU A 173 10.50 -2.33 13.75
C LEU A 173 10.81 -3.83 13.61
N VAL A 174 10.02 -4.55 12.82
CA VAL A 174 10.30 -5.96 12.49
C VAL A 174 11.61 -6.09 11.71
N GLN A 175 11.89 -5.18 10.77
CA GLN A 175 13.16 -5.15 10.03
C GLN A 175 14.36 -4.93 10.98
N ARG A 176 14.19 -4.09 12.00
CA ARG A 176 15.19 -3.89 13.05
C ARG A 176 15.46 -5.19 13.84
N LEU A 177 14.40 -5.95 14.16
CA LEU A 177 14.56 -7.27 14.79
C LEU A 177 15.34 -8.23 13.86
N VAL A 178 14.98 -8.26 12.57
CA VAL A 178 15.68 -9.11 11.59
C VAL A 178 17.17 -8.77 11.52
N SER A 179 17.54 -7.49 11.64
CA SER A 179 18.95 -7.07 11.58
C SER A 179 19.80 -7.61 12.74
N THR A 180 19.20 -8.01 13.85
CA THR A 180 19.96 -8.63 14.97
C THR A 180 20.45 -10.03 14.68
N PHE A 181 19.93 -10.70 13.63
CA PHE A 181 20.33 -12.05 13.23
C PHE A 181 21.46 -12.09 12.19
N GLY A 182 22.07 -10.95 11.90
CA GLY A 182 23.24 -10.84 11.03
C GLY A 182 22.92 -10.62 9.56
N THR A 183 23.98 -10.43 8.76
CA THR A 183 23.88 -10.02 7.35
C THR A 183 23.22 -11.05 6.46
N ALA A 184 23.46 -12.35 6.69
CA ALA A 184 22.80 -13.43 5.96
C ALA A 184 21.28 -13.41 6.14
N ALA A 185 20.81 -13.18 7.36
CA ALA A 185 19.39 -13.08 7.67
C ALA A 185 18.73 -11.85 7.03
N ILE A 186 19.43 -10.70 7.03
CA ILE A 186 18.97 -9.47 6.36
C ILE A 186 18.83 -9.72 4.85
N ALA A 187 19.84 -10.31 4.23
CA ALA A 187 19.83 -10.59 2.79
C ALA A 187 18.72 -11.59 2.41
N ALA A 188 18.60 -12.69 3.14
CA ALA A 188 17.54 -13.68 2.93
C ALA A 188 16.15 -13.06 3.08
N HIS A 189 15.93 -12.26 4.13
CA HIS A 189 14.64 -11.58 4.38
C HIS A 189 14.31 -10.56 3.28
N ALA A 190 15.27 -9.76 2.85
CA ALA A 190 15.06 -8.75 1.81
C ALA A 190 14.66 -9.38 0.47
N VAL A 191 15.38 -10.44 0.07
CA VAL A 191 15.08 -11.16 -1.17
C VAL A 191 13.73 -11.90 -1.06
N ALA A 192 13.48 -12.60 0.04
CA ALA A 192 12.22 -13.30 0.27
C ALA A 192 11.03 -12.32 0.25
N PHE A 193 11.16 -11.17 0.91
CA PHE A 193 10.12 -10.12 0.93
C PHE A 193 9.88 -9.53 -0.46
N SER A 194 10.92 -9.30 -1.25
CA SER A 194 10.80 -8.81 -2.62
C SER A 194 10.03 -9.80 -3.50
N LEU A 195 10.38 -11.07 -3.45
CA LEU A 195 9.75 -12.12 -4.25
C LEU A 195 8.27 -12.33 -3.85
N THR A 196 8.00 -12.42 -2.56
CA THR A 196 6.63 -12.63 -2.07
C THR A 196 5.73 -11.43 -2.33
N SER A 197 6.28 -10.20 -2.34
CA SER A 197 5.51 -9.01 -2.69
C SER A 197 4.97 -9.05 -4.13
N ILE A 198 5.66 -9.69 -5.05
CA ILE A 198 5.17 -9.91 -6.44
C ILE A 198 4.04 -10.93 -6.46
N ALA A 199 4.14 -12.01 -5.69
CA ALA A 199 3.13 -13.06 -5.64
C ALA A 199 1.75 -12.57 -5.17
N VAL A 200 1.70 -11.57 -4.29
CA VAL A 200 0.43 -11.04 -3.75
C VAL A 200 -0.19 -9.91 -4.58
N VAL A 201 0.48 -9.42 -5.64
CA VAL A 201 -0.04 -8.33 -6.51
C VAL A 201 -1.44 -8.61 -7.07
N PRO A 202 -1.75 -9.82 -7.60
CA PRO A 202 -3.10 -10.09 -8.10
C PRO A 202 -4.17 -9.98 -7.01
N GLY A 203 -3.89 -10.46 -5.82
CA GLY A 203 -4.79 -10.36 -4.67
C GLY A 203 -5.01 -8.91 -4.24
N MET A 204 -3.96 -8.07 -4.25
CA MET A 204 -4.07 -6.63 -3.97
C MET A 204 -4.92 -5.91 -5.02
N ALA A 205 -4.74 -6.22 -6.29
CA ALA A 205 -5.53 -5.66 -7.39
C ALA A 205 -7.02 -6.00 -7.25
N LEU A 206 -7.33 -7.24 -6.91
CA LEU A 206 -8.70 -7.68 -6.64
C LEU A 206 -9.28 -7.07 -5.36
N GLY A 207 -8.46 -6.78 -4.37
CA GLY A 207 -8.88 -5.98 -3.21
C GLY A 207 -9.39 -4.59 -3.60
N LEU A 208 -8.71 -3.91 -4.54
CA LEU A 208 -9.18 -2.62 -5.08
C LEU A 208 -10.46 -2.78 -5.92
N ALA A 209 -10.59 -3.87 -6.68
CA ALA A 209 -11.81 -4.17 -7.42
C ALA A 209 -12.99 -4.42 -6.47
N ILE A 210 -12.78 -5.17 -5.38
CA ILE A 210 -13.79 -5.39 -4.33
C ILE A 210 -14.24 -4.03 -3.75
N LEU A 211 -13.31 -3.16 -3.38
CA LEU A 211 -13.63 -1.83 -2.84
C LEU A 211 -14.53 -1.04 -3.79
N THR A 212 -14.24 -1.08 -5.09
CA THR A 212 -14.99 -0.32 -6.11
C THR A 212 -16.36 -0.93 -6.38
N VAL A 213 -16.42 -2.23 -6.72
CA VAL A 213 -17.66 -2.91 -7.13
C VAL A 213 -18.64 -3.01 -5.97
N VAL A 214 -18.16 -3.43 -4.80
CA VAL A 214 -19.00 -3.53 -3.60
C VAL A 214 -19.47 -2.14 -3.16
N GLY A 215 -18.60 -1.12 -3.27
CA GLY A 215 -18.96 0.27 -2.98
C GLY A 215 -20.07 0.79 -3.89
N GLN A 216 -20.06 0.46 -5.19
CA GLN A 216 -21.13 0.81 -6.13
C GLN A 216 -22.46 0.11 -5.77
N CYS A 217 -22.42 -1.19 -5.44
CA CYS A 217 -23.60 -1.94 -5.01
C CYS A 217 -24.23 -1.36 -3.73
N ILE A 218 -23.40 -1.02 -2.75
CA ILE A 218 -23.87 -0.41 -1.49
C ILE A 218 -24.42 0.99 -1.75
N GLY A 219 -23.79 1.78 -2.63
CA GLY A 219 -24.30 3.09 -3.06
C GLY A 219 -25.66 3.02 -3.73
N ALA A 220 -25.97 1.90 -4.41
CA ALA A 220 -27.27 1.60 -4.98
C ALA A 220 -28.26 0.95 -3.99
N ASN A 221 -27.90 0.79 -2.71
CA ASN A 221 -28.63 0.06 -1.67
C ASN A 221 -28.91 -1.42 -1.99
N ASP A 222 -28.15 -2.01 -2.93
CA ASP A 222 -28.27 -3.43 -3.29
C ASP A 222 -27.25 -4.30 -2.54
N TYR A 223 -27.59 -4.63 -1.29
CA TYR A 223 -26.75 -5.47 -0.43
C TYR A 223 -26.67 -6.94 -0.90
N GLN A 224 -27.65 -7.42 -1.68
CA GLN A 224 -27.61 -8.77 -2.23
C GLN A 224 -26.53 -8.87 -3.30
N GLN A 225 -26.49 -7.92 -4.22
CA GLN A 225 -25.40 -7.83 -5.20
C GLN A 225 -24.05 -7.58 -4.54
N ALA A 226 -23.99 -6.74 -3.49
CA ALA A 226 -22.75 -6.53 -2.74
C ALA A 226 -22.18 -7.84 -2.18
N LYS A 227 -23.00 -8.72 -1.59
CA LYS A 227 -22.60 -10.05 -1.12
C LYS A 227 -22.17 -10.96 -2.26
N TYR A 228 -22.93 -10.99 -3.35
CA TYR A 228 -22.64 -11.79 -4.53
C TYR A 228 -21.29 -11.46 -5.14
N TYR A 229 -21.05 -10.16 -5.41
CA TYR A 229 -19.78 -9.73 -5.97
C TYR A 229 -18.61 -9.88 -5.01
N THR A 230 -18.80 -9.65 -3.70
CA THR A 230 -17.78 -9.95 -2.71
C THR A 230 -17.34 -11.41 -2.81
N LYS A 231 -18.30 -12.36 -2.83
CA LYS A 231 -17.99 -13.79 -2.95
C LYS A 231 -17.27 -14.11 -4.28
N LYS A 232 -17.78 -13.62 -5.41
CA LYS A 232 -17.16 -13.88 -6.73
C LYS A 232 -15.74 -13.32 -6.83
N LEU A 233 -15.55 -12.06 -6.43
CA LEU A 233 -14.23 -11.43 -6.50
C LEU A 233 -13.24 -12.07 -5.53
N MET A 234 -13.70 -12.54 -4.36
CA MET A 234 -12.86 -13.30 -3.45
C MET A 234 -12.43 -14.64 -4.04
N ILE A 235 -13.32 -15.37 -4.73
CA ILE A 235 -12.94 -16.61 -5.42
C ILE A 235 -11.85 -16.33 -6.46
N ILE A 236 -12.01 -15.28 -7.27
CA ILE A 236 -11.01 -14.89 -8.26
C ILE A 236 -9.69 -14.47 -7.56
N ALA A 237 -9.77 -13.78 -6.42
CA ALA A 237 -8.60 -13.41 -5.62
C ALA A 237 -7.84 -14.64 -5.12
N TYR A 238 -8.56 -15.65 -4.63
CA TYR A 238 -7.94 -16.93 -4.23
C TYR A 238 -7.28 -17.62 -5.42
N ILE A 239 -8.00 -17.81 -6.53
CA ILE A 239 -7.47 -18.49 -7.72
C ILE A 239 -6.21 -17.76 -8.22
N SER A 240 -6.25 -16.45 -8.39
CA SER A 240 -5.13 -15.68 -8.90
C SER A 240 -3.93 -15.66 -7.95
N THR A 241 -4.17 -15.61 -6.64
CA THR A 241 -3.09 -15.67 -5.62
C THR A 241 -2.49 -17.07 -5.56
N ILE A 242 -3.30 -18.13 -5.65
CA ILE A 242 -2.82 -19.52 -5.69
C ILE A 242 -1.94 -19.74 -6.93
N ILE A 243 -2.34 -19.23 -8.08
CA ILE A 243 -1.54 -19.35 -9.32
C ILE A 243 -0.21 -18.60 -9.16
N SER A 244 -0.24 -17.33 -8.74
CA SER A 244 0.98 -16.52 -8.63
C SER A 244 1.93 -17.04 -7.55
N ALA A 245 1.43 -17.39 -6.38
CA ALA A 245 2.23 -17.95 -5.30
C ALA A 245 2.70 -19.39 -5.61
N GLY A 246 1.90 -20.18 -6.35
CA GLY A 246 2.29 -21.49 -6.85
C GLY A 246 3.45 -21.43 -7.84
N ILE A 247 3.39 -20.50 -8.79
CA ILE A 247 4.52 -20.25 -9.72
C ILE A 247 5.78 -19.84 -8.96
N LEU A 248 5.64 -18.96 -7.98
CA LEU A 248 6.78 -18.55 -7.14
C LEU A 248 7.32 -19.73 -6.33
N LEU A 249 6.46 -20.53 -5.72
CA LEU A 249 6.86 -21.67 -4.89
C LEU A 249 7.67 -22.70 -5.69
N VAL A 250 7.24 -23.00 -6.90
CA VAL A 250 7.98 -23.92 -7.80
C VAL A 250 9.27 -23.28 -8.32
N GLY A 251 9.20 -21.99 -8.66
CA GLY A 251 10.29 -21.27 -9.30
C GLY A 251 11.36 -20.72 -8.33
N VAL A 252 11.08 -20.64 -7.02
CA VAL A 252 11.95 -19.91 -6.06
C VAL A 252 13.40 -20.35 -6.07
N ARG A 253 13.66 -21.67 -6.15
CA ARG A 253 15.05 -22.20 -6.19
C ARG A 253 15.81 -21.78 -7.45
N TYR A 254 15.12 -21.67 -8.59
CA TYR A 254 15.71 -21.21 -9.85
C TYR A 254 15.94 -19.71 -9.82
N ILE A 255 14.99 -18.95 -9.33
CA ILE A 255 15.07 -17.48 -9.23
C ILE A 255 16.21 -17.07 -8.31
N LEU A 256 16.40 -17.75 -7.17
CA LEU A 256 17.46 -17.41 -6.20
C LEU A 256 18.88 -17.64 -6.76
N ARG A 257 19.06 -18.46 -7.78
CA ARG A 257 20.38 -18.61 -8.45
C ARG A 257 20.84 -17.31 -9.11
N PHE A 258 19.92 -16.47 -9.57
CA PHE A 258 20.28 -15.16 -10.16
C PHE A 258 20.73 -14.12 -9.11
N TYR A 259 20.40 -14.33 -7.84
CA TYR A 259 20.82 -13.43 -6.75
C TYR A 259 22.23 -13.72 -6.22
N ALA A 260 22.88 -14.80 -6.70
CA ALA A 260 24.24 -15.19 -6.29
C ALA A 260 24.47 -15.19 -4.76
N LEU A 261 23.47 -15.63 -4.00
CA LEU A 261 23.53 -15.69 -2.54
C LEU A 261 24.35 -16.90 -2.08
N PRO A 262 25.06 -16.81 -0.94
CA PRO A 262 25.64 -17.99 -0.27
C PRO A 262 24.57 -19.06 -0.04
N GLN A 263 24.94 -20.34 -0.11
CA GLN A 263 24.00 -21.46 -0.08
C GLN A 263 23.09 -21.44 1.15
N ASP A 264 23.64 -21.15 2.33
CA ASP A 264 22.86 -21.08 3.59
C ASP A 264 21.82 -19.95 3.57
N THR A 265 22.22 -18.78 3.04
CA THR A 265 21.32 -17.64 2.86
C THR A 265 20.21 -17.94 1.85
N ALA A 266 20.55 -18.62 0.76
CA ALA A 266 19.58 -19.05 -0.24
C ALA A 266 18.57 -20.07 0.33
N ASN A 267 19.04 -21.07 1.09
CA ASN A 267 18.17 -22.04 1.74
C ASN A 267 17.23 -21.38 2.75
N LEU A 268 17.72 -20.40 3.50
CA LEU A 268 16.90 -19.61 4.43
C LEU A 268 15.83 -18.80 3.67
N ALA A 269 16.18 -18.17 2.56
CA ALA A 269 15.22 -17.46 1.71
C ALA A 269 14.18 -18.39 1.10
N VAL A 270 14.57 -19.60 0.62
CA VAL A 270 13.62 -20.64 0.14
C VAL A 270 12.61 -20.97 1.22
N SER A 271 13.08 -21.21 2.45
CA SER A 271 12.19 -21.58 3.57
C SER A 271 11.18 -20.47 3.87
N MET A 272 11.61 -19.20 3.88
CA MET A 272 10.74 -18.04 4.08
C MET A 272 9.69 -17.89 2.97
N VAL A 273 10.14 -17.96 1.70
CA VAL A 273 9.23 -17.84 0.54
C VAL A 273 8.24 -19.00 0.51
N SER A 274 8.70 -20.22 0.76
CA SER A 274 7.82 -21.40 0.77
C SER A 274 6.75 -21.30 1.86
N LEU A 275 7.15 -20.89 3.06
CA LEU A 275 6.23 -20.65 4.17
C LEU A 275 5.18 -19.59 3.79
N HIS A 276 5.58 -18.46 3.21
CA HIS A 276 4.68 -17.40 2.77
C HIS A 276 3.68 -17.91 1.73
N CYS A 277 4.19 -18.55 0.65
CA CYS A 277 3.36 -19.00 -0.46
C CYS A 277 2.30 -20.04 -0.03
N ILE A 278 2.65 -20.95 0.89
CA ILE A 278 1.69 -21.92 1.41
C ILE A 278 0.52 -21.22 2.13
N PHE A 279 0.81 -20.21 2.94
CA PHE A 279 -0.24 -19.48 3.65
C PHE A 279 -0.93 -18.43 2.79
N ASP A 280 -0.31 -17.98 1.68
CA ASP A 280 -1.01 -17.18 0.66
C ASP A 280 -2.19 -17.94 0.06
N PHE A 281 -2.09 -19.24 -0.09
CA PHE A 281 -3.19 -20.05 -0.64
C PHE A 281 -4.45 -19.99 0.20
N PHE A 282 -4.31 -19.89 1.52
CA PHE A 282 -5.45 -20.09 2.44
C PHE A 282 -5.87 -18.81 3.16
N VAL A 283 -4.93 -17.96 3.53
CA VAL A 283 -5.16 -16.91 4.54
C VAL A 283 -5.02 -15.50 3.97
N TRP A 284 -4.05 -15.27 3.08
CA TRP A 284 -3.68 -13.92 2.65
C TRP A 284 -4.86 -13.15 2.01
N PRO A 285 -5.65 -13.71 1.08
CA PRO A 285 -6.77 -12.97 0.47
C PRO A 285 -7.84 -12.56 1.50
N MET A 286 -8.06 -13.37 2.53
CA MET A 286 -8.98 -13.03 3.63
C MET A 286 -8.43 -11.93 4.53
N ALA A 287 -7.12 -11.89 4.75
CA ALA A 287 -6.49 -10.87 5.60
C ALA A 287 -6.36 -9.50 4.93
N PHE A 288 -6.19 -9.46 3.59
CA PHE A 288 -5.84 -8.22 2.87
C PHE A 288 -6.80 -7.80 1.76
N SER A 289 -7.35 -8.73 0.98
CA SER A 289 -8.32 -8.41 -0.08
C SER A 289 -9.73 -8.23 0.49
N PHE A 290 -10.15 -9.14 1.36
CA PHE A 290 -11.50 -9.18 1.92
C PHE A 290 -11.90 -7.95 2.75
N PRO A 291 -11.04 -7.33 3.61
CA PRO A 291 -11.43 -6.16 4.37
C PRO A 291 -11.83 -4.96 3.51
N ASN A 292 -11.48 -4.95 2.22
CA ASN A 292 -11.95 -3.91 1.31
C ASN A 292 -13.48 -3.93 1.10
N ALA A 293 -14.14 -5.08 1.27
CA ALA A 293 -15.60 -5.15 1.29
C ALA A 293 -16.20 -4.43 2.52
N LEU A 294 -15.56 -4.55 3.69
CA LEU A 294 -15.96 -3.83 4.90
C LEU A 294 -15.68 -2.33 4.77
N ARG A 295 -14.54 -1.94 4.19
CA ARG A 295 -14.21 -0.53 3.90
C ARG A 295 -15.18 0.08 2.92
N ALA A 296 -15.60 -0.65 1.89
CA ALA A 296 -16.63 -0.23 0.94
C ALA A 296 -17.98 0.05 1.64
N ALA A 297 -18.27 -0.69 2.70
CA ALA A 297 -19.45 -0.51 3.55
C ALA A 297 -19.28 0.54 4.67
N ASN A 298 -18.30 1.43 4.56
CA ASN A 298 -18.02 2.48 5.55
C ASN A 298 -17.62 1.96 6.96
N ASP A 299 -17.14 0.69 7.05
CA ASP A 299 -16.66 0.07 8.30
C ASP A 299 -15.12 0.10 8.42
N ALA A 300 -14.52 1.19 7.93
CA ALA A 300 -13.06 1.39 7.90
C ALA A 300 -12.44 1.46 9.31
N THR A 301 -13.17 1.98 10.29
CA THR A 301 -12.70 2.06 11.69
C THR A 301 -12.49 0.66 12.28
N PHE A 302 -13.39 -0.29 12.00
CA PHE A 302 -13.24 -1.67 12.47
C PHE A 302 -12.01 -2.33 11.83
N THR A 303 -11.83 -2.17 10.52
CA THR A 303 -10.65 -2.73 9.84
C THR A 303 -9.36 -2.13 10.37
N MET A 304 -9.32 -0.83 10.62
CA MET A 304 -8.17 -0.14 11.24
C MET A 304 -7.84 -0.72 12.62
N ILE A 305 -8.83 -0.84 13.51
CA ILE A 305 -8.61 -1.34 14.89
C ILE A 305 -8.06 -2.76 14.85
N VAL A 306 -8.70 -3.66 14.10
CA VAL A 306 -8.25 -5.06 13.99
C VAL A 306 -6.86 -5.15 13.39
N SER A 307 -6.60 -4.44 12.28
CA SER A 307 -5.29 -4.48 11.62
C SER A 307 -4.18 -3.90 12.47
N THR A 308 -4.45 -2.79 13.18
CA THR A 308 -3.46 -2.16 14.05
C THR A 308 -3.17 -3.04 15.27
N PHE A 309 -4.21 -3.53 15.95
CA PHE A 309 -4.05 -4.44 17.09
C PHE A 309 -3.27 -5.70 16.69
N SER A 310 -3.66 -6.32 15.58
CA SER A 310 -3.02 -7.52 15.06
C SER A 310 -1.55 -7.30 14.72
N MET A 311 -1.23 -6.18 14.05
CA MET A 311 0.14 -5.81 13.70
C MET A 311 1.04 -5.67 14.91
N TRP A 312 0.57 -5.02 15.96
CA TRP A 312 1.39 -4.77 17.16
C TRP A 312 1.50 -5.98 18.05
N THR A 313 0.41 -6.72 18.25
CA THR A 313 0.36 -7.88 19.13
C THR A 313 0.98 -9.11 18.48
N PHE A 314 0.51 -9.48 17.30
CA PHE A 314 0.94 -10.74 16.69
C PHE A 314 2.16 -10.55 15.78
N ARG A 315 2.20 -9.52 14.94
CA ARG A 315 3.32 -9.38 14.03
C ARG A 315 4.57 -8.79 14.69
N PHE A 316 4.43 -7.83 15.60
CA PHE A 316 5.56 -7.23 16.28
C PHE A 316 5.92 -7.98 17.56
N ALA A 317 5.06 -8.00 18.60
CA ALA A 317 5.41 -8.60 19.89
C ALA A 317 5.65 -10.11 19.78
N LEU A 318 4.80 -10.86 19.05
CA LEU A 318 4.99 -12.29 18.88
C LEU A 318 6.24 -12.63 18.05
N SER A 319 6.71 -11.73 17.16
CA SER A 319 7.99 -11.91 16.47
C SER A 319 9.17 -11.99 17.44
N TYR A 320 9.19 -11.18 18.49
CA TYR A 320 10.22 -11.28 19.53
C TYR A 320 10.15 -12.61 20.29
N VAL A 321 8.94 -13.07 20.59
CA VAL A 321 8.75 -14.35 21.27
C VAL A 321 9.24 -15.51 20.41
N PHE A 322 8.83 -15.59 19.15
CA PHE A 322 9.22 -16.69 18.27
C PHE A 322 10.70 -16.62 17.89
N ALA A 323 11.20 -15.44 17.56
CA ALA A 323 12.55 -15.28 17.07
C ALA A 323 13.60 -15.43 18.18
N LEU A 324 13.37 -14.84 19.36
CA LEU A 324 14.35 -14.80 20.46
C LEU A 324 14.10 -15.88 21.52
N TYR A 325 12.86 -15.97 22.09
CA TYR A 325 12.57 -16.89 23.17
C TYR A 325 12.45 -18.35 22.69
N LEU A 326 11.82 -18.59 21.55
CA LEU A 326 11.73 -19.94 20.94
C LEU A 326 12.92 -20.26 20.04
N HIS A 327 13.92 -19.39 19.97
CA HIS A 327 15.14 -19.56 19.17
C HIS A 327 14.92 -19.91 17.69
N MET A 328 13.77 -19.52 17.11
CA MET A 328 13.44 -19.80 15.71
C MET A 328 14.15 -18.84 14.73
N GLY A 329 14.88 -17.84 15.24
CA GLY A 329 15.55 -16.85 14.41
C GLY A 329 14.59 -16.10 13.47
N VAL A 330 15.05 -15.78 12.27
CA VAL A 330 14.27 -15.01 11.29
C VAL A 330 13.01 -15.75 10.82
N ILE A 331 12.99 -17.09 10.81
CA ILE A 331 11.81 -17.89 10.46
C ILE A 331 10.68 -17.65 11.47
N GLY A 332 11.01 -17.43 12.75
CA GLY A 332 10.04 -17.06 13.78
C GLY A 332 9.28 -15.76 13.47
N VAL A 333 9.97 -14.79 12.87
CA VAL A 333 9.34 -13.54 12.41
C VAL A 333 8.29 -13.80 11.33
N TRP A 334 8.54 -14.73 10.40
CA TRP A 334 7.59 -15.09 9.35
C TRP A 334 6.41 -15.88 9.91
N TRP A 335 6.61 -16.74 10.90
CA TRP A 335 5.51 -17.38 11.61
C TRP A 335 4.61 -16.39 12.35
N ALA A 336 5.19 -15.42 13.01
CA ALA A 336 4.42 -14.34 13.67
C ALA A 336 3.56 -13.56 12.66
N MET A 337 4.08 -13.33 11.45
CA MET A 337 3.34 -12.72 10.35
C MET A 337 2.11 -13.56 9.94
N ILE A 338 2.25 -14.88 9.90
CA ILE A 338 1.16 -15.78 9.55
C ILE A 338 0.09 -15.78 10.64
N VAL A 339 0.47 -15.78 11.90
CA VAL A 339 -0.49 -15.66 13.02
C VAL A 339 -1.28 -14.36 12.94
N ASP A 340 -0.61 -13.22 12.61
CA ASP A 340 -1.26 -11.94 12.32
C ASP A 340 -2.34 -12.09 11.22
N TRP A 341 -2.04 -12.77 10.12
CA TRP A 341 -3.00 -12.98 9.03
C TRP A 341 -4.20 -13.84 9.43
N ILE A 342 -3.96 -14.92 10.16
CA ILE A 342 -5.01 -15.81 10.64
C ILE A 342 -5.97 -15.04 11.55
N PHE A 343 -5.44 -14.27 12.51
CA PHE A 343 -6.25 -13.46 13.40
C PHE A 343 -7.11 -12.45 12.65
N ARG A 344 -6.52 -11.70 11.71
CA ARG A 344 -7.27 -10.74 10.87
C ARG A 344 -8.38 -11.43 10.10
N SER A 345 -8.06 -12.55 9.45
CA SER A 345 -9.02 -13.31 8.66
C SER A 345 -10.24 -13.75 9.48
N ILE A 346 -10.01 -14.24 10.69
CA ILE A 346 -11.07 -14.64 11.61
C ILE A 346 -11.93 -13.43 12.01
N CYS A 347 -11.31 -12.32 12.44
CA CYS A 347 -12.02 -11.12 12.86
C CYS A 347 -12.87 -10.52 11.72
N PHE A 348 -12.32 -10.43 10.52
CA PHE A 348 -13.05 -9.89 9.36
C PHE A 348 -14.18 -10.82 8.92
N MET A 349 -13.99 -12.14 8.96
CA MET A 349 -15.03 -13.10 8.65
C MET A 349 -16.20 -13.01 9.64
N ILE A 350 -15.91 -12.97 10.95
CA ILE A 350 -16.93 -12.82 12.01
C ILE A 350 -17.70 -11.52 11.80
N ARG A 351 -17.00 -10.41 11.54
CA ARG A 351 -17.62 -9.11 11.28
C ARG A 351 -18.56 -9.14 10.09
N TYR A 352 -18.11 -9.75 8.99
CA TYR A 352 -18.89 -9.84 7.77
C TYR A 352 -20.14 -10.71 7.96
N ARG A 353 -20.01 -11.90 8.61
CA ARG A 353 -21.11 -12.82 8.89
C ARG A 353 -22.16 -12.24 9.84
N SER A 354 -21.76 -11.34 10.75
CA SER A 354 -22.70 -10.67 11.67
C SER A 354 -23.64 -9.69 10.98
N ASN A 355 -23.45 -9.41 9.70
CA ASN A 355 -24.20 -8.42 8.91
C ASN A 355 -24.20 -6.98 9.49
N LYS A 356 -23.41 -6.71 10.53
CA LYS A 356 -23.34 -5.38 11.16
C LYS A 356 -22.81 -4.29 10.22
N TRP A 357 -22.09 -4.67 9.17
CA TRP A 357 -21.60 -3.76 8.13
C TRP A 357 -22.72 -3.20 7.24
N MET A 358 -23.87 -3.91 7.11
CA MET A 358 -25.02 -3.45 6.31
C MET A 358 -25.84 -2.35 7.00
N ASN A 359 -25.78 -2.26 8.34
CA ASN A 359 -26.50 -1.26 9.11
C ASN A 359 -25.73 0.06 9.27
N ARG A 360 -24.58 0.20 8.64
CA ARG A 360 -23.82 1.43 8.62
C ARG A 360 -24.38 2.35 7.54
N THR A 361 -25.05 3.42 7.96
CA THR A 361 -25.54 4.46 7.05
C THR A 361 -24.37 5.01 6.23
N LEU A 362 -24.56 5.09 4.91
CA LEU A 362 -23.75 5.93 4.05
C LEU A 362 -23.92 7.38 4.56
N VAL A 363 -22.94 7.85 5.28
CA VAL A 363 -22.95 9.21 5.88
C VAL A 363 -22.71 10.25 4.81
#